data_b86b333ffcba59b538326afde6e2238d
#
_entry.id   b86b333ffcba59b538326afde6e2238d
#
_cell.length_a   1.000
_cell.length_b   1.000
_cell.length_c   1.000
_cell.angle_alpha   90.00
_cell.angle_beta   90.00
_cell.angle_gamma   90.00
#
_symmetry.space_group_name_H-M   'P 1'
#
loop_
_entity.id
_entity.type
_entity.pdbx_description
1 polymer ?
#
loop_
_entity_poly.entity_id
_entity_poly.type
_entity_poly.pdbx_seq_one_letter_code
_entity_poly.pdbx_strand_id
1 'polypeptide(L)'
;MKHLTSLIFCLTLFFFSCDDKKVTYNNEDLNVLFIMTDDLNCDLGSYGHPQVISPNIDELAENGVLFLNAHNQFPLCGPSRTSLMTGMYSNQTKHTKLDVDVRQTIPDVITLGQRFKQRGYTSVRIGKIYHYGNPGTIGTSGAQDDISTWTYTINPYGRDKEEEYKIKTLKPRQYGGTLSWLAADGEDEEQTDGIGASEAIEQLEKFSKNGKKFFLAVGMYR
;
A
#
# COMPACT_ATOMS: atom_id res chain seq x y z
N MET A 1 -3.84 9.41 -67.96
CA MET A 1 -4.92 9.84 -67.07
C MET A 1 -5.43 8.74 -66.12
N LYS A 2 -5.22 7.42 -66.41
CA LYS A 2 -5.71 6.32 -65.52
C LYS A 2 -4.87 6.07 -64.26
N HIS A 3 -3.67 6.62 -64.13
CA HIS A 3 -2.79 6.44 -62.95
C HIS A 3 -2.89 7.57 -61.91
N LEU A 4 -3.49 8.70 -62.29
CA LEU A 4 -3.63 9.83 -61.36
C LEU A 4 -4.83 9.68 -60.40
N THR A 5 -5.88 8.98 -60.87
CA THR A 5 -7.07 8.69 -60.03
C THR A 5 -6.83 7.63 -58.97
N SER A 6 -5.90 6.68 -59.20
CA SER A 6 -5.57 5.64 -58.23
C SER A 6 -4.73 6.17 -57.07
N LEU A 7 -3.93 7.22 -57.28
CA LEU A 7 -3.06 7.83 -56.27
C LEU A 7 -3.88 8.70 -55.28
N ILE A 8 -4.96 9.31 -55.76
CA ILE A 8 -5.84 10.15 -54.91
C ILE A 8 -6.70 9.28 -53.99
N PHE A 9 -7.06 8.07 -54.41
CA PHE A 9 -7.87 7.15 -53.56
C PHE A 9 -7.05 6.53 -52.39
N CYS A 10 -5.74 6.37 -52.55
CA CYS A 10 -4.88 5.91 -51.47
C CYS A 10 -4.55 6.99 -50.42
N LEU A 11 -4.65 8.28 -50.78
CA LEU A 11 -4.31 9.38 -49.85
C LEU A 11 -5.45 9.75 -48.89
N THR A 12 -6.69 9.33 -49.16
CA THR A 12 -7.86 9.64 -48.35
C THR A 12 -8.11 8.65 -47.21
N LEU A 13 -7.36 7.55 -47.14
CA LEU A 13 -7.50 6.54 -46.07
C LEU A 13 -6.67 6.81 -44.82
N PHE A 14 -5.86 7.86 -44.79
CA PHE A 14 -4.98 8.15 -43.65
C PHE A 14 -5.52 9.18 -42.65
N PHE A 15 -6.75 9.66 -42.79
CA PHE A 15 -7.37 10.66 -41.89
C PHE A 15 -8.47 10.10 -40.99
N PHE A 16 -8.51 8.78 -40.74
CA PHE A 16 -9.18 8.29 -39.53
C PHE A 16 -8.24 8.44 -38.35
N SER A 17 -8.01 9.67 -37.92
CA SER A 17 -7.47 9.99 -36.61
C SER A 17 -8.45 9.42 -35.59
N CYS A 18 -8.00 8.48 -34.79
CA CYS A 18 -8.68 8.13 -33.55
C CYS A 18 -8.95 9.43 -32.79
N ASP A 19 -10.21 9.75 -32.61
CA ASP A 19 -10.64 10.83 -31.75
C ASP A 19 -10.39 10.34 -30.32
N ASP A 20 -9.15 10.52 -29.85
CA ASP A 20 -8.79 10.30 -28.44
C ASP A 20 -9.65 11.28 -27.64
N LYS A 21 -10.83 10.85 -27.23
CA LYS A 21 -11.55 11.53 -26.17
C LYS A 21 -10.62 11.65 -24.98
N LYS A 22 -9.94 12.78 -24.85
CA LYS A 22 -9.23 13.13 -23.64
C LYS A 22 -10.25 13.13 -22.51
N VAL A 23 -10.32 12.05 -21.77
CA VAL A 23 -11.04 11.99 -20.51
C VAL A 23 -10.26 12.90 -19.59
N THR A 24 -10.70 14.14 -19.46
CA THR A 24 -10.17 15.07 -18.46
C THR A 24 -10.69 14.60 -17.10
N TYR A 25 -9.90 13.80 -16.40
CA TYR A 25 -10.16 13.53 -14.99
C TYR A 25 -9.89 14.82 -14.22
N ASN A 26 -10.92 15.38 -13.61
CA ASN A 26 -10.72 16.40 -12.60
C ASN A 26 -10.23 15.71 -11.31
N ASN A 27 -8.91 15.52 -11.21
CA ASN A 27 -8.26 14.79 -10.09
C ASN A 27 -8.33 15.55 -8.76
N GLU A 28 -8.93 16.74 -8.73
CA GLU A 28 -8.94 17.58 -7.54
C GLU A 28 -9.81 17.05 -6.39
N ASP A 29 -10.70 16.09 -6.69
CA ASP A 29 -11.71 15.62 -5.76
C ASP A 29 -11.62 14.12 -5.40
N LEU A 30 -10.59 13.41 -5.85
CA LEU A 30 -10.45 11.99 -5.56
C LEU A 30 -9.94 11.74 -4.14
N ASN A 31 -10.60 10.85 -3.44
CA ASN A 31 -10.10 10.26 -2.22
C ASN A 31 -9.11 9.13 -2.53
N VAL A 32 -8.20 8.85 -1.61
CA VAL A 32 -7.20 7.79 -1.79
C VAL A 32 -7.29 6.80 -0.64
N LEU A 33 -7.61 5.55 -0.99
CA LEU A 33 -7.43 4.39 -0.13
C LEU A 33 -6.16 3.65 -0.60
N PHE A 34 -5.16 3.62 0.26
CA PHE A 34 -3.86 3.00 -0.01
C PHE A 34 -3.69 1.77 0.90
N ILE A 35 -3.82 0.57 0.32
CA ILE A 35 -3.68 -0.69 1.06
C ILE A 35 -2.30 -1.27 0.76
N MET A 36 -1.58 -1.67 1.81
CA MET A 36 -0.26 -2.27 1.73
C MET A 36 -0.18 -3.50 2.64
N THR A 37 0.35 -4.58 2.11
CA THR A 37 0.60 -5.81 2.85
C THR A 37 2.10 -6.03 3.06
N ASP A 38 2.46 -6.64 4.18
CA ASP A 38 3.86 -7.00 4.45
C ASP A 38 4.17 -8.36 3.79
N ASP A 39 5.33 -8.46 3.16
CA ASP A 39 5.84 -9.70 2.52
C ASP A 39 4.91 -10.35 1.46
N LEU A 40 3.87 -9.67 0.98
CA LEU A 40 3.07 -10.15 -0.13
C LEU A 40 3.86 -10.06 -1.43
N ASN A 41 3.89 -11.16 -2.18
CA ASN A 41 4.52 -11.27 -3.48
C ASN A 41 3.47 -11.49 -4.59
N CYS A 42 3.89 -11.95 -5.77
CA CYS A 42 3.01 -12.21 -6.90
C CYS A 42 2.29 -13.56 -6.84
N ASP A 43 2.29 -14.27 -5.70
CA ASP A 43 1.59 -15.55 -5.55
C ASP A 43 0.10 -15.33 -5.26
N LEU A 44 -0.61 -14.75 -6.23
CA LEU A 44 -2.04 -14.42 -6.20
C LEU A 44 -2.73 -14.94 -7.46
N GLY A 45 -4.05 -15.14 -7.40
CA GLY A 45 -4.87 -15.56 -8.53
C GLY A 45 -4.72 -14.65 -9.74
N SER A 46 -4.75 -13.33 -9.55
CA SER A 46 -4.55 -12.31 -10.59
C SER A 46 -3.20 -12.39 -11.32
N TYR A 47 -2.18 -13.00 -10.71
CA TYR A 47 -0.89 -13.29 -11.35
C TYR A 47 -0.79 -14.74 -11.88
N GLY A 48 -1.90 -15.50 -11.84
CA GLY A 48 -1.96 -16.86 -12.35
C GLY A 48 -1.43 -17.93 -11.39
N HIS A 49 -1.35 -17.66 -10.08
CA HIS A 49 -0.95 -18.68 -9.11
C HIS A 49 -2.00 -19.80 -9.03
N PRO A 50 -1.61 -21.10 -9.18
CA PRO A 50 -2.58 -22.16 -9.38
C PRO A 50 -3.32 -22.61 -8.11
N GLN A 51 -2.86 -22.23 -6.93
CA GLN A 51 -3.36 -22.73 -5.64
C GLN A 51 -3.90 -21.62 -4.73
N VAL A 52 -3.42 -20.40 -4.89
CA VAL A 52 -3.85 -19.29 -4.04
C VAL A 52 -5.22 -18.78 -4.51
N ILE A 53 -6.12 -18.63 -3.56
CA ILE A 53 -7.48 -18.12 -3.77
C ILE A 53 -7.52 -16.70 -3.23
N SER A 54 -7.63 -15.70 -4.12
CA SER A 54 -7.62 -14.27 -3.78
C SER A 54 -8.75 -13.48 -4.48
N PRO A 55 -10.03 -13.88 -4.29
CA PRO A 55 -11.12 -13.41 -5.14
C PRO A 55 -11.32 -11.89 -5.10
N ASN A 56 -11.17 -11.25 -3.95
CA ASN A 56 -11.35 -9.81 -3.81
C ASN A 56 -10.21 -9.01 -4.46
N ILE A 57 -8.97 -9.51 -4.38
CA ILE A 57 -7.82 -8.89 -5.04
C ILE A 57 -7.91 -9.12 -6.56
N ASP A 58 -8.35 -10.29 -6.97
CA ASP A 58 -8.54 -10.65 -8.38
C ASP A 58 -9.62 -9.77 -9.01
N GLU A 59 -10.76 -9.55 -8.34
CA GLU A 59 -11.81 -8.62 -8.78
C GLU A 59 -11.31 -7.18 -8.89
N LEU A 60 -10.49 -6.72 -7.93
CA LEU A 60 -9.87 -5.40 -7.99
C LEU A 60 -8.94 -5.29 -9.20
N ALA A 61 -8.16 -6.33 -9.50
CA ALA A 61 -7.28 -6.37 -10.66
C ALA A 61 -8.04 -6.36 -11.99
N GLU A 62 -9.17 -7.06 -12.08
CA GLU A 62 -10.05 -7.11 -13.27
C GLU A 62 -10.69 -5.74 -13.54
N ASN A 63 -11.04 -4.97 -12.51
CA ASN A 63 -11.67 -3.67 -12.61
C ASN A 63 -10.68 -2.49 -12.61
N GLY A 64 -9.39 -2.75 -12.51
CA GLY A 64 -8.34 -1.75 -12.35
C GLY A 64 -7.18 -1.93 -13.33
N VAL A 65 -5.98 -1.61 -12.85
CA VAL A 65 -4.73 -1.79 -13.58
C VAL A 65 -3.83 -2.73 -12.78
N LEU A 66 -3.52 -3.88 -13.35
CA LEU A 66 -2.57 -4.85 -12.79
C LEU A 66 -1.16 -4.59 -13.32
N PHE A 67 -0.22 -4.30 -12.42
CA PHE A 67 1.20 -4.12 -12.74
C PHE A 67 1.93 -5.46 -12.65
N LEU A 68 2.31 -6.04 -13.78
CA LEU A 68 2.99 -7.34 -13.82
C LEU A 68 4.46 -7.28 -13.38
N ASN A 69 5.09 -6.11 -13.45
CA ASN A 69 6.50 -5.89 -13.16
C ASN A 69 6.71 -4.71 -12.19
N ALA A 70 5.95 -4.70 -11.09
CA ALA A 70 6.19 -3.76 -10.00
C ALA A 70 7.32 -4.28 -9.11
N HIS A 71 8.31 -3.42 -8.82
CA HIS A 71 9.47 -3.77 -7.99
C HIS A 71 9.60 -2.81 -6.82
N ASN A 72 9.89 -3.35 -5.64
CA ASN A 72 10.29 -2.52 -4.51
C ASN A 72 11.71 -1.96 -4.71
N GLN A 73 12.02 -0.86 -4.04
CA GLN A 73 13.29 -0.17 -4.22
C GLN A 73 14.43 -0.75 -3.37
N PHE A 74 14.14 -1.62 -2.42
CA PHE A 74 15.11 -2.26 -1.55
C PHE A 74 14.53 -3.57 -0.98
N PRO A 75 15.30 -4.67 -0.92
CA PRO A 75 14.80 -5.96 -0.46
C PRO A 75 14.75 -6.05 1.08
N LEU A 76 14.25 -5.01 1.73
CA LEU A 76 14.09 -4.92 3.20
C LEU A 76 12.97 -3.93 3.51
N CYS A 77 12.06 -4.29 4.43
CA CYS A 77 10.81 -3.55 4.66
C CYS A 77 11.01 -2.09 5.06
N GLY A 78 11.88 -1.74 5.99
CA GLY A 78 12.13 -0.35 6.40
C GLY A 78 12.56 0.56 5.24
N PRO A 79 13.69 0.27 4.58
CA PRO A 79 14.16 1.04 3.42
C PRO A 79 13.17 1.09 2.24
N SER A 80 12.50 -0.04 1.94
CA SER A 80 11.49 -0.10 0.87
C SER A 80 10.31 0.83 1.17
N ARG A 81 9.79 0.80 2.40
CA ARG A 81 8.68 1.64 2.86
C ARG A 81 9.06 3.12 2.88
N THR A 82 10.27 3.45 3.31
CA THR A 82 10.80 4.81 3.23
C THR A 82 10.87 5.30 1.79
N SER A 83 11.38 4.48 0.86
CA SER A 83 11.41 4.83 -0.56
C SER A 83 10.00 5.08 -1.13
N LEU A 84 9.04 4.24 -0.77
CA LEU A 84 7.64 4.38 -1.16
C LEU A 84 7.02 5.69 -0.65
N MET A 85 7.22 5.98 0.64
CA MET A 85 6.61 7.16 1.29
C MET A 85 7.29 8.48 0.94
N THR A 86 8.49 8.45 0.37
CA THR A 86 9.26 9.66 0.00
C THR A 86 9.41 9.86 -1.50
N GLY A 87 9.18 8.80 -2.30
CA GLY A 87 9.46 8.80 -3.75
C GLY A 87 10.97 8.83 -4.08
N MET A 88 11.83 8.51 -3.12
CA MET A 88 13.30 8.54 -3.26
C MET A 88 13.89 7.14 -3.24
N TYR A 89 14.93 6.92 -4.00
CA TYR A 89 15.69 5.67 -3.94
C TYR A 89 16.46 5.52 -2.62
N SER A 90 16.70 4.30 -2.18
CA SER A 90 17.39 4.03 -0.91
C SER A 90 18.82 4.54 -0.85
N ASN A 91 19.51 4.68 -2.00
CA ASN A 91 20.83 5.32 -2.07
C ASN A 91 20.77 6.84 -1.83
N GLN A 92 19.63 7.48 -2.09
CA GLN A 92 19.39 8.91 -1.81
C GLN A 92 18.96 9.10 -0.36
N THR A 93 18.06 8.27 0.14
CA THR A 93 17.57 8.35 1.53
C THR A 93 18.63 7.92 2.55
N LYS A 94 19.65 7.15 2.15
CA LYS A 94 20.64 6.51 3.01
C LYS A 94 20.03 5.55 4.06
N HIS A 95 18.74 5.26 3.94
CA HIS A 95 18.03 4.32 4.79
C HIS A 95 18.24 2.89 4.24
N THR A 96 19.08 2.11 4.90
CA THR A 96 19.48 0.75 4.47
C THR A 96 19.33 -0.31 5.56
N LYS A 97 18.78 0.07 6.73
CA LYS A 97 18.61 -0.80 7.89
C LYS A 97 17.20 -0.69 8.46
N LEU A 98 16.79 -1.61 9.34
CA LEU A 98 15.45 -1.61 9.96
C LEU A 98 15.30 -0.65 11.13
N ASP A 99 16.41 -0.35 11.81
CA ASP A 99 16.48 0.42 13.05
C ASP A 99 16.74 1.93 12.83
N VAL A 100 16.39 2.44 11.65
CA VAL A 100 16.61 3.84 11.27
C VAL A 100 15.29 4.52 11.00
N ASP A 101 15.08 5.70 11.59
CA ASP A 101 13.94 6.55 11.28
C ASP A 101 14.20 7.37 10.01
N VAL A 102 13.15 7.60 9.22
CA VAL A 102 13.26 8.41 8.00
C VAL A 102 13.84 9.79 8.26
N ARG A 103 13.50 10.42 9.40
CA ARG A 103 13.98 11.77 9.77
C ARG A 103 15.44 11.81 10.22
N GLN A 104 16.03 10.69 10.58
CA GLN A 104 17.47 10.62 10.90
C GLN A 104 18.34 10.76 9.66
N THR A 105 17.88 10.28 8.52
CA THR A 105 18.63 10.30 7.27
C THR A 105 18.24 11.43 6.34
N ILE A 106 16.97 11.83 6.34
CA ILE A 106 16.41 12.89 5.48
C ILE A 106 15.42 13.77 6.28
N PRO A 107 15.89 14.61 7.21
CA PRO A 107 15.06 15.31 8.18
C PRO A 107 13.97 16.20 7.55
N ASP A 108 14.26 16.82 6.41
CA ASP A 108 13.39 17.82 5.77
C ASP A 108 12.52 17.24 4.65
N VAL A 109 12.50 15.93 4.48
CA VAL A 109 11.70 15.30 3.41
C VAL A 109 10.22 15.54 3.62
N ILE A 110 9.51 15.81 2.52
CA ILE A 110 8.04 15.86 2.49
C ILE A 110 7.56 14.48 2.04
N THR A 111 6.95 13.75 2.96
CA THR A 111 6.42 12.42 2.70
C THR A 111 5.09 12.45 1.94
N LEU A 112 4.68 11.31 1.38
CA LEU A 112 3.43 11.18 0.63
C LEU A 112 2.23 11.69 1.44
N GLY A 113 2.06 11.22 2.68
CA GLY A 113 0.96 11.68 3.54
C GLY A 113 1.04 13.16 3.90
N GLN A 114 2.25 13.72 4.12
CA GLN A 114 2.43 15.16 4.30
C GLN A 114 2.01 15.96 3.05
N ARG A 115 2.32 15.44 1.85
CA ARG A 115 1.90 16.10 0.60
C ARG A 115 0.37 16.15 0.48
N PHE A 116 -0.32 15.08 0.86
CA PHE A 116 -1.78 15.07 0.93
C PHE A 116 -2.31 16.06 1.97
N LYS A 117 -1.71 16.12 3.17
CA LYS A 117 -2.07 17.12 4.20
C LYS A 117 -1.93 18.55 3.70
N GLN A 118 -0.84 18.87 2.99
CA GLN A 118 -0.60 20.19 2.41
C GLN A 118 -1.66 20.57 1.36
N ARG A 119 -2.36 19.59 0.80
CA ARG A 119 -3.47 19.78 -0.15
C ARG A 119 -4.86 19.70 0.51
N GLY A 120 -4.92 19.76 1.84
CA GLY A 120 -6.17 19.78 2.59
C GLY A 120 -6.82 18.43 2.85
N TYR A 121 -6.11 17.33 2.59
CA TYR A 121 -6.58 15.99 2.90
C TYR A 121 -6.37 15.65 4.38
N THR A 122 -7.27 14.84 4.93
CA THR A 122 -7.02 14.15 6.19
C THR A 122 -6.17 12.91 5.89
N SER A 123 -4.92 12.89 6.36
CA SER A 123 -4.00 11.77 6.17
C SER A 123 -4.05 10.85 7.39
N VAL A 124 -4.46 9.61 7.19
CA VAL A 124 -4.67 8.64 8.28
C VAL A 124 -3.89 7.36 8.00
N ARG A 125 -3.30 6.79 9.05
CA ARG A 125 -2.68 5.48 9.01
C ARG A 125 -3.41 4.51 9.94
N ILE A 126 -3.61 3.29 9.43
CA ILE A 126 -4.04 2.13 10.21
C ILE A 126 -2.98 1.04 10.01
N GLY A 127 -2.46 0.46 11.08
CA GLY A 127 -1.49 -0.64 11.02
C GLY A 127 -0.12 -0.27 10.44
N LYS A 128 0.50 -1.17 9.69
CA LYS A 128 1.92 -1.11 9.31
C LYS A 128 2.15 -0.39 7.97
N ILE A 129 2.46 0.90 7.98
CA ILE A 129 2.88 1.66 6.78
C ILE A 129 4.40 1.90 6.79
N TYR A 130 4.96 2.53 7.82
CA TYR A 130 6.40 2.48 8.07
C TYR A 130 6.81 1.13 8.69
N HIS A 131 8.08 0.95 9.00
CA HIS A 131 8.53 -0.31 9.59
C HIS A 131 8.06 -0.47 11.02
N TYR A 132 7.52 -1.63 11.30
CA TYR A 132 7.13 -2.12 12.61
C TYR A 132 7.71 -3.50 12.84
N GLY A 133 8.20 -3.75 14.06
CA GLY A 133 8.58 -5.10 14.48
C GLY A 133 7.34 -5.98 14.63
N ASN A 134 7.26 -7.05 13.86
CA ASN A 134 6.19 -8.04 13.95
C ASN A 134 6.71 -9.30 14.66
N PRO A 135 6.12 -9.74 15.79
CA PRO A 135 4.97 -9.14 16.48
C PRO A 135 5.33 -8.04 17.49
N GLY A 136 6.61 -7.76 17.71
CA GLY A 136 7.13 -7.00 18.84
C GLY A 136 6.47 -5.64 19.09
N THR A 137 6.19 -4.85 18.05
CA THR A 137 5.64 -3.49 18.18
C THR A 137 4.20 -3.35 17.65
N ILE A 138 3.49 -4.46 17.39
CA ILE A 138 2.06 -4.44 17.06
C ILE A 138 1.29 -3.75 18.19
N GLY A 139 0.31 -2.90 17.84
CA GLY A 139 -0.51 -2.16 18.79
C GLY A 139 0.14 -0.91 19.40
N THR A 140 1.40 -0.62 19.03
CA THR A 140 2.09 0.60 19.48
C THR A 140 2.11 1.66 18.39
N SER A 141 2.57 2.88 18.74
CA SER A 141 2.80 3.94 17.74
C SER A 141 3.95 3.65 16.77
N GLY A 142 4.73 2.59 17.03
CA GLY A 142 5.88 2.19 16.23
C GLY A 142 7.07 3.13 16.37
N ALA A 143 8.27 2.56 16.53
CA ALA A 143 9.48 3.35 16.74
C ALA A 143 9.93 4.09 15.45
N GLN A 144 9.67 3.53 14.29
CA GLN A 144 10.07 4.10 12.98
C GLN A 144 8.94 4.82 12.25
N ASP A 145 7.79 5.06 12.89
CA ASP A 145 6.69 5.81 12.28
C ASP A 145 7.02 7.31 12.18
N ASP A 146 6.73 7.93 11.06
CA ASP A 146 6.85 9.38 10.92
C ASP A 146 5.53 10.07 11.25
N ILE A 147 5.39 10.53 12.49
CA ILE A 147 4.19 11.23 12.96
C ILE A 147 3.82 12.44 12.10
N SER A 148 4.80 13.10 11.48
CA SER A 148 4.56 14.24 10.59
C SER A 148 3.76 13.89 9.35
N THR A 149 3.83 12.64 8.93
CA THR A 149 3.10 12.10 7.76
C THR A 149 1.59 12.13 7.98
N TRP A 150 1.13 11.94 9.22
CA TRP A 150 -0.27 11.65 9.53
C TRP A 150 -1.00 12.80 10.21
N THR A 151 -2.32 12.88 10.04
CA THR A 151 -3.21 13.68 10.87
C THR A 151 -3.47 12.94 12.18
N TYR A 152 -3.71 11.65 12.10
CA TYR A 152 -3.78 10.72 13.23
C TYR A 152 -3.50 9.29 12.77
N THR A 153 -3.28 8.40 13.74
CA THR A 153 -2.94 7.00 13.51
C THR A 153 -3.80 6.08 14.36
N ILE A 154 -4.08 4.89 13.84
CA ILE A 154 -4.78 3.81 14.52
C ILE A 154 -3.83 2.61 14.57
N ASN A 155 -3.65 2.04 15.75
CA ASN A 155 -2.74 0.94 16.00
C ASN A 155 -3.57 -0.28 16.43
N PRO A 156 -4.04 -1.10 15.49
CA PRO A 156 -4.80 -2.30 15.83
C PRO A 156 -3.98 -3.26 16.66
N TYR A 157 -4.65 -3.95 17.57
CA TYR A 157 -4.06 -4.90 18.50
C TYR A 157 -5.06 -6.02 18.70
N GLY A 158 -4.76 -7.19 18.17
CA GLY A 158 -5.65 -8.32 18.17
C GLY A 158 -5.14 -9.50 19.00
N ARG A 159 -5.94 -10.54 18.98
CA ARG A 159 -5.70 -11.79 19.66
C ARG A 159 -4.39 -12.48 19.27
N ASP A 160 -4.02 -12.41 18.01
CA ASP A 160 -2.74 -12.91 17.50
C ASP A 160 -1.54 -12.28 18.20
N LYS A 161 -1.66 -10.99 18.57
CA LYS A 161 -0.64 -10.29 19.36
C LYS A 161 -0.71 -10.66 20.85
N GLU A 162 -1.91 -10.76 21.43
CA GLU A 162 -2.09 -11.18 22.83
C GLU A 162 -1.55 -12.59 23.06
N GLU A 163 -1.71 -13.45 22.08
CA GLU A 163 -1.32 -14.85 22.08
C GLU A 163 0.09 -15.09 21.49
N GLU A 164 0.91 -14.05 21.29
CA GLU A 164 2.26 -14.18 20.71
C GLU A 164 3.16 -15.19 21.44
N TYR A 165 2.89 -15.48 22.69
CA TYR A 165 3.60 -16.51 23.46
C TYR A 165 3.37 -17.94 22.92
N LYS A 166 2.33 -18.16 22.08
CA LYS A 166 2.04 -19.42 21.41
C LYS A 166 2.82 -19.60 20.10
N ILE A 167 3.51 -18.55 19.62
CA ILE A 167 4.25 -18.59 18.35
C ILE A 167 5.25 -19.75 18.36
N LYS A 168 5.15 -20.56 17.33
CA LYS A 168 6.12 -21.63 17.04
C LYS A 168 7.26 -21.05 16.22
N THR A 169 8.48 -21.36 16.61
CA THR A 169 9.68 -20.88 15.90
C THR A 169 10.73 -21.98 15.79
N LEU A 170 11.39 -22.04 14.63
CA LEU A 170 12.54 -22.90 14.40
C LEU A 170 13.84 -22.30 14.96
N LYS A 171 13.86 -20.99 15.23
CA LYS A 171 14.97 -20.33 15.92
C LYS A 171 14.58 -20.03 17.36
N PRO A 172 15.19 -20.67 18.34
CA PRO A 172 14.86 -20.45 19.76
C PRO A 172 14.91 -18.97 20.14
N ARG A 173 13.85 -18.49 20.81
CA ARG A 173 13.71 -17.10 21.30
C ARG A 173 13.63 -16.01 20.23
N GLN A 174 13.42 -16.35 18.96
CA GLN A 174 13.14 -15.37 17.90
C GLN A 174 11.67 -15.49 17.48
N TYR A 175 10.84 -14.63 18.04
CA TYR A 175 9.44 -14.50 17.64
C TYR A 175 9.33 -13.48 16.49
N GLY A 176 8.54 -13.84 15.49
CA GLY A 176 8.48 -13.08 14.25
C GLY A 176 9.62 -13.43 13.27
N GLY A 177 9.47 -13.02 12.03
CA GLY A 177 10.41 -13.35 10.97
C GLY A 177 10.16 -14.71 10.31
N THR A 178 11.05 -15.08 9.41
CA THR A 178 10.84 -16.13 8.40
C THR A 178 10.68 -17.56 8.91
N LEU A 179 11.01 -17.83 10.13
CA LEU A 179 10.99 -19.21 10.66
C LEU A 179 10.07 -19.33 11.87
N SER A 180 9.01 -18.55 11.91
CA SER A 180 8.01 -18.60 12.96
C SER A 180 6.60 -18.52 12.37
N TRP A 181 5.64 -19.11 13.06
CA TRP A 181 4.23 -19.11 12.66
C TRP A 181 3.32 -19.27 13.87
N LEU A 182 2.10 -18.80 13.73
CA LEU A 182 1.00 -19.01 14.65
C LEU A 182 -0.29 -19.16 13.85
N ALA A 183 -1.01 -20.25 14.06
CA ALA A 183 -2.40 -20.37 13.70
C ALA A 183 -3.20 -19.99 14.95
N ALA A 184 -3.60 -18.74 15.09
CA ALA A 184 -4.39 -18.27 16.20
C ALA A 184 -5.83 -18.83 16.10
N ASP A 185 -6.44 -19.10 17.24
CA ASP A 185 -7.87 -19.40 17.30
C ASP A 185 -8.67 -18.11 17.19
N GLY A 186 -9.97 -18.22 16.85
CA GLY A 186 -10.90 -17.10 16.78
C GLY A 186 -11.24 -16.65 15.36
N GLU A 187 -12.11 -15.66 15.25
CA GLU A 187 -12.55 -15.12 13.97
C GLU A 187 -11.54 -14.07 13.44
N ASP A 188 -11.64 -13.74 12.15
CA ASP A 188 -10.75 -12.77 11.51
C ASP A 188 -10.82 -11.39 12.19
N GLU A 189 -11.99 -10.98 12.64
CA GLU A 189 -12.24 -9.70 13.32
C GLU A 189 -11.59 -9.60 14.71
N GLU A 190 -11.15 -10.71 15.28
CA GLU A 190 -10.40 -10.73 16.54
C GLU A 190 -8.90 -10.56 16.34
N GLN A 191 -8.40 -10.75 15.09
CA GLN A 191 -7.00 -10.66 14.74
C GLN A 191 -6.59 -9.22 14.45
N THR A 192 -5.31 -8.91 14.58
CA THR A 192 -4.79 -7.56 14.38
C THR A 192 -5.16 -6.96 13.03
N ASP A 193 -4.99 -7.71 11.94
CA ASP A 193 -5.28 -7.23 10.59
C ASP A 193 -6.80 -7.15 10.32
N GLY A 194 -7.61 -8.05 10.90
CA GLY A 194 -9.07 -7.99 10.83
C GLY A 194 -9.63 -6.78 11.57
N ILE A 195 -9.10 -6.48 12.77
CA ILE A 195 -9.41 -5.23 13.48
C ILE A 195 -9.00 -4.02 12.61
N GLY A 196 -7.82 -4.07 11.99
CA GLY A 196 -7.37 -3.02 11.08
C GLY A 196 -8.29 -2.80 9.88
N ALA A 197 -8.84 -3.88 9.31
CA ALA A 197 -9.81 -3.82 8.24
C ALA A 197 -11.15 -3.19 8.70
N SER A 198 -11.64 -3.59 9.87
CA SER A 198 -12.85 -3.03 10.49
C SER A 198 -12.71 -1.53 10.77
N GLU A 199 -11.58 -1.11 11.32
CA GLU A 199 -11.25 0.31 11.51
C GLU A 199 -11.19 1.08 10.19
N ALA A 200 -10.66 0.46 9.12
CA ALA A 200 -10.65 1.10 7.81
C ALA A 200 -12.05 1.34 7.27
N ILE A 201 -12.96 0.37 7.42
CA ILE A 201 -14.36 0.49 7.03
C ILE A 201 -15.03 1.63 7.81
N GLU A 202 -14.83 1.69 9.12
CA GLU A 202 -15.38 2.76 9.97
C GLU A 202 -14.86 4.15 9.54
N GLN A 203 -13.57 4.27 9.23
CA GLN A 203 -13.01 5.54 8.74
C GLN A 203 -13.60 5.93 7.38
N LEU A 204 -13.78 4.99 6.45
CA LEU A 204 -14.40 5.25 5.16
C LEU A 204 -15.85 5.74 5.32
N GLU A 205 -16.63 5.11 6.18
CA GLU A 205 -17.99 5.56 6.50
C GLU A 205 -18.00 6.98 7.10
N LYS A 206 -17.09 7.25 8.03
CA LYS A 206 -16.95 8.57 8.65
C LYS A 206 -16.61 9.65 7.62
N PHE A 207 -15.68 9.37 6.69
CA PHE A 207 -15.31 10.28 5.61
C PHE A 207 -16.46 10.48 4.62
N SER A 208 -17.19 9.42 4.29
CA SER A 208 -18.39 9.50 3.45
C SER A 208 -19.45 10.41 4.05
N LYS A 209 -19.69 10.29 5.37
CA LYS A 209 -20.69 11.09 6.08
C LYS A 209 -20.32 12.58 6.21
N ASN A 210 -19.03 12.90 6.36
CA ASN A 210 -18.57 14.28 6.60
C ASN A 210 -18.03 15.00 5.35
N GLY A 211 -17.93 14.32 4.21
CA GLY A 211 -17.47 14.88 2.93
C GLY A 211 -16.02 15.35 2.92
N LYS A 212 -15.18 14.93 3.89
CA LYS A 212 -13.76 15.33 3.93
C LYS A 212 -12.93 14.49 2.98
N LYS A 213 -12.05 15.16 2.23
CA LYS A 213 -11.03 14.49 1.42
C LYS A 213 -10.05 13.75 2.32
N PHE A 214 -9.70 12.53 1.94
CA PHE A 214 -8.80 11.69 2.72
C PHE A 214 -7.73 10.98 1.89
N PHE A 215 -6.61 10.77 2.53
CA PHE A 215 -5.59 9.78 2.21
C PHE A 215 -5.59 8.78 3.36
N LEU A 216 -6.21 7.63 3.16
CA LEU A 216 -6.30 6.54 4.14
C LEU A 216 -5.32 5.43 3.76
N ALA A 217 -4.27 5.29 4.54
CA ALA A 217 -3.26 4.25 4.38
C ALA A 217 -3.50 3.12 5.38
N VAL A 218 -3.75 1.92 4.86
CA VAL A 218 -4.03 0.70 5.63
C VAL A 218 -2.90 -0.29 5.39
N GLY A 219 -2.16 -0.61 6.44
CA GLY A 219 -1.02 -1.52 6.39
C GLY A 219 -1.31 -2.80 7.16
N MET A 220 -1.34 -3.92 6.45
CA MET A 220 -1.47 -5.25 7.03
C MET A 220 -0.11 -5.76 7.48
N TYR A 221 -0.09 -6.53 8.57
CA TYR A 221 1.13 -7.13 9.10
C TYR A 221 1.44 -8.48 8.45
N ARG A 222 0.44 -9.06 7.79
CA ARG A 222 0.52 -10.38 7.15
C ARG A 222 -0.18 -10.41 5.80
#